data_5465d9e874faf07d322d4b4585aa70e4
#
_entry.id   5465d9e874faf07d322d4b4585aa70e4
#
_cell.length_a   1.000
_cell.length_b   1.000
_cell.length_c   1.000
_cell.angle_alpha   90.00
_cell.angle_beta   90.00
_cell.angle_gamma   90.00
#
_symmetry.space_group_name_H-M   'P 1'
#
loop_
_entity.id
_entity.type
_entity.pdbx_description
1 polymer ?
#
loop_
_entity_poly.entity_id
_entity_poly.type
_entity_poly.pdbx_seq_one_letter_code
_entity_poly.pdbx_strand_id
1 'polypeptide(L)'
;MTEHFDVVIIGSGSGNSIVDQRFDDKKVALIEENSTFGGTCLNVGCIPTKMYVYAAEVARTVRDSAKYGIDAHVDAVRWPDIVERVFGRIDPISEGGKRYRAEGSPNVTLFQGHASFVGPRTIDTGTGTTITADQIVIAAGSRPIVPQSIENSGVDYHT
;
A
#
# COMPACT_ATOMS: atom_id res chain seq x y z
N MET A 1 -20.99 13.69 -19.05
CA MET A 1 -20.66 12.65 -20.07
C MET A 1 -19.87 11.57 -19.34
N THR A 2 -20.22 10.30 -19.52
CA THR A 2 -19.50 9.17 -18.91
C THR A 2 -18.27 8.89 -19.75
N GLU A 3 -17.09 8.91 -19.15
CA GLU A 3 -15.82 8.60 -19.81
C GLU A 3 -15.63 7.09 -19.90
N HIS A 4 -15.09 6.60 -21.04
CA HIS A 4 -14.84 5.18 -21.26
C HIS A 4 -13.34 4.86 -21.21
N PHE A 5 -13.00 3.73 -20.60
CA PHE A 5 -11.65 3.19 -20.48
C PHE A 5 -11.59 1.75 -21.01
N ASP A 6 -10.45 1.35 -21.55
CA ASP A 6 -10.22 -0.06 -21.91
C ASP A 6 -10.11 -0.91 -20.64
N VAL A 7 -9.40 -0.39 -19.63
CA VAL A 7 -9.17 -1.10 -18.36
C VAL A 7 -9.35 -0.16 -17.17
N VAL A 8 -10.06 -0.62 -16.16
CA VAL A 8 -10.11 0.02 -14.84
C VAL A 8 -9.46 -0.90 -13.81
N ILE A 9 -8.60 -0.33 -12.97
CA ILE A 9 -7.97 -1.01 -11.84
C ILE A 9 -8.43 -0.32 -10.56
N ILE A 10 -9.01 -1.08 -9.63
CA ILE A 10 -9.44 -0.60 -8.32
C ILE A 10 -8.39 -1.02 -7.30
N GLY A 11 -7.63 -0.06 -6.79
CA GLY A 11 -6.55 -0.23 -5.82
C GLY A 11 -5.14 -0.05 -6.40
N SER A 12 -4.30 0.70 -5.70
CA SER A 12 -2.93 1.03 -6.08
C SER A 12 -1.88 0.01 -5.61
N GLY A 13 -2.30 -1.08 -4.99
CA GLY A 13 -1.41 -2.13 -4.51
C GLY A 13 -0.85 -3.02 -5.62
N SER A 14 -0.67 -4.31 -5.34
CA SER A 14 -0.07 -5.26 -6.30
C SER A 14 -0.81 -5.34 -7.64
N GLY A 15 -2.14 -5.12 -7.66
CA GLY A 15 -2.93 -5.11 -8.90
C GLY A 15 -2.51 -4.00 -9.88
N ASN A 16 -2.00 -2.88 -9.39
CA ASN A 16 -1.49 -1.79 -10.24
C ASN A 16 -0.21 -2.19 -11.01
N SER A 17 0.52 -3.20 -10.56
CA SER A 17 1.77 -3.65 -11.20
C SER A 17 1.56 -4.37 -12.54
N ILE A 18 0.31 -4.69 -12.91
CA ILE A 18 0.00 -5.29 -14.22
C ILE A 18 0.18 -4.29 -15.38
N VAL A 19 0.10 -2.98 -15.09
CA VAL A 19 0.23 -1.93 -16.10
C VAL A 19 1.69 -1.77 -16.48
N ASP A 20 2.06 -2.38 -17.59
CA ASP A 20 3.37 -2.33 -18.22
C ASP A 20 3.23 -1.98 -19.72
N GLN A 21 4.28 -2.12 -20.52
CA GLN A 21 4.31 -1.80 -21.94
C GLN A 21 3.19 -2.42 -22.79
N ARG A 22 2.59 -3.53 -22.34
CA ARG A 22 1.43 -4.15 -23.03
C ARG A 22 0.16 -3.32 -22.96
N PHE A 23 0.17 -2.29 -22.12
CA PHE A 23 -0.95 -1.37 -21.90
C PHE A 23 -0.71 0.01 -22.53
N ASP A 24 0.41 0.24 -23.22
CA ASP A 24 0.76 1.56 -23.76
C ASP A 24 -0.28 2.09 -24.75
N ASP A 25 -0.97 1.19 -25.48
CA ASP A 25 -2.05 1.51 -26.40
C ASP A 25 -3.45 1.52 -25.74
N LYS A 26 -3.54 1.29 -24.43
CA LYS A 26 -4.79 1.21 -23.67
C LYS A 26 -5.02 2.46 -22.84
N LYS A 27 -6.26 2.90 -22.78
CA LYS A 27 -6.71 3.92 -21.85
C LYS A 27 -7.05 3.26 -20.52
N VAL A 28 -6.26 3.53 -19.49
CA VAL A 28 -6.36 2.91 -18.18
C VAL A 28 -6.86 3.90 -17.14
N ALA A 29 -7.85 3.52 -16.33
CA ALA A 29 -8.20 4.23 -15.10
C ALA A 29 -7.66 3.46 -13.89
N LEU A 30 -7.03 4.17 -12.98
CA LEU A 30 -6.62 3.65 -11.68
C LEU A 30 -7.37 4.43 -10.60
N ILE A 31 -8.07 3.70 -9.71
CA ILE A 31 -8.85 4.30 -8.63
C ILE A 31 -8.25 3.87 -7.30
N GLU A 32 -7.90 4.83 -6.44
CA GLU A 32 -7.36 4.59 -5.11
C GLU A 32 -8.04 5.47 -4.08
N GLU A 33 -8.56 4.89 -3.01
CA GLU A 33 -9.26 5.64 -1.96
C GLU A 33 -8.30 6.21 -0.91
N ASN A 34 -7.20 5.52 -0.62
CA ASN A 34 -6.27 5.92 0.43
C ASN A 34 -5.38 7.08 0.00
N SER A 35 -5.01 7.91 0.95
CA SER A 35 -4.01 8.98 0.74
C SER A 35 -2.63 8.43 0.41
N THR A 36 -2.29 7.25 0.98
CA THR A 36 -1.05 6.52 0.72
C THR A 36 -1.20 5.60 -0.49
N PHE A 37 -0.24 5.66 -1.41
CA PHE A 37 -0.22 4.88 -2.64
C PHE A 37 0.67 3.63 -2.50
N GLY A 38 0.35 2.53 -3.20
CA GLY A 38 1.18 1.32 -3.23
C GLY A 38 0.65 0.16 -2.39
N GLY A 39 -0.51 0.34 -1.73
CA GLY A 39 -1.24 -0.72 -1.02
C GLY A 39 -0.57 -1.24 0.24
N THR A 40 -1.11 -2.33 0.77
CA THR A 40 -0.73 -2.93 2.07
C THR A 40 0.74 -3.29 2.15
N CYS A 41 1.29 -3.95 1.13
CA CYS A 41 2.67 -4.46 1.17
C CYS A 41 3.69 -3.33 1.39
N LEU A 42 3.54 -2.21 0.68
CA LEU A 42 4.45 -1.08 0.81
C LEU A 42 4.25 -0.33 2.13
N ASN A 43 3.00 -0.01 2.49
CA ASN A 43 2.72 0.98 3.52
C ASN A 43 2.57 0.40 4.93
N VAL A 44 1.93 -0.77 5.06
CA VAL A 44 1.56 -1.34 6.36
C VAL A 44 1.79 -2.85 6.48
N GLY A 45 2.48 -3.48 5.52
CA GLY A 45 2.69 -4.92 5.46
C GLY A 45 4.15 -5.31 5.29
N CYS A 46 4.49 -5.91 4.14
CA CYS A 46 5.75 -6.59 3.89
C CYS A 46 6.98 -5.73 4.17
N ILE A 47 7.00 -4.49 3.67
CA ILE A 47 8.19 -3.64 3.73
C ILE A 47 8.43 -3.10 5.14
N PRO A 48 7.46 -2.44 5.81
CA PRO A 48 7.70 -1.99 7.18
C PRO A 48 7.99 -3.15 8.13
N THR A 49 7.25 -4.27 8.01
CA THR A 49 7.49 -5.46 8.85
C THR A 49 8.92 -5.97 8.70
N LYS A 50 9.42 -6.10 7.46
CA LYS A 50 10.79 -6.55 7.22
C LYS A 50 11.83 -5.62 7.84
N MET A 51 11.60 -4.32 7.78
CA MET A 51 12.52 -3.31 8.35
C MET A 51 12.50 -3.32 9.89
N TYR A 52 11.33 -3.54 10.51
CA TYR A 52 11.20 -3.70 11.96
C TYR A 52 11.85 -5.00 12.45
N VAL A 53 11.60 -6.11 11.77
CA VAL A 53 12.21 -7.41 12.09
C VAL A 53 13.72 -7.31 12.01
N TYR A 54 14.29 -6.63 11.02
CA TYR A 54 15.72 -6.44 10.91
C TYR A 54 16.30 -5.67 12.10
N ALA A 55 15.64 -4.64 12.61
CA ALA A 55 16.06 -3.94 13.83
C ALA A 55 16.05 -4.87 15.05
N ALA A 56 15.04 -5.74 15.16
CA ALA A 56 14.97 -6.74 16.22
C ALA A 56 16.09 -7.79 16.10
N GLU A 57 16.43 -8.22 14.87
CA GLU A 57 17.54 -9.14 14.60
C GLU A 57 18.89 -8.54 15.01
N VAL A 58 19.12 -7.25 14.77
CA VAL A 58 20.34 -6.55 15.24
C VAL A 58 20.42 -6.59 16.76
N ALA A 59 19.35 -6.24 17.47
CA ALA A 59 19.32 -6.31 18.93
C ALA A 59 19.55 -7.73 19.47
N ARG A 60 18.97 -8.73 18.81
CA ARG A 60 19.17 -10.14 19.13
C ARG A 60 20.63 -10.57 18.91
N THR A 61 21.25 -10.17 17.80
CA THR A 61 22.65 -10.46 17.50
C THR A 61 23.56 -9.96 18.60
N VAL A 62 23.33 -8.73 19.09
CA VAL A 62 24.09 -8.17 20.22
C VAL A 62 23.89 -9.00 21.51
N ARG A 63 22.65 -9.37 21.82
CA ARG A 63 22.34 -10.19 23.02
C ARG A 63 23.00 -11.59 22.98
N ASP A 64 23.08 -12.16 21.79
CA ASP A 64 23.59 -13.52 21.57
C ASP A 64 25.12 -13.56 21.30
N SER A 65 25.81 -12.42 21.32
CA SER A 65 27.21 -12.29 20.88
C SER A 65 28.20 -13.03 21.76
N ALA A 66 27.92 -13.20 23.06
CA ALA A 66 28.79 -13.90 24.02
C ALA A 66 29.13 -15.34 23.60
N LYS A 67 28.21 -16.03 22.90
CA LYS A 67 28.46 -17.39 22.35
C LYS A 67 29.59 -17.43 21.29
N TYR A 68 29.94 -16.27 20.74
CA TYR A 68 31.05 -16.11 19.79
C TYR A 68 32.30 -15.49 20.43
N GLY A 69 32.33 -15.35 21.76
CA GLY A 69 33.43 -14.71 22.49
C GLY A 69 33.44 -13.17 22.39
N ILE A 70 32.30 -12.57 22.08
CA ILE A 70 32.13 -11.12 21.97
C ILE A 70 31.18 -10.68 23.09
N ASP A 71 31.69 -9.95 24.07
CA ASP A 71 30.87 -9.36 25.13
C ASP A 71 30.32 -8.02 24.66
N ALA A 72 29.01 -7.97 24.42
CA ALA A 72 28.31 -6.76 23.99
C ALA A 72 26.92 -6.66 24.67
N HIS A 73 26.41 -5.46 24.76
CA HIS A 73 25.09 -5.20 25.35
C HIS A 73 24.34 -4.12 24.58
N VAL A 74 23.03 -4.12 24.73
CA VAL A 74 22.15 -3.08 24.15
C VAL A 74 21.86 -2.07 25.27
N ASP A 75 22.39 -0.86 25.13
CA ASP A 75 22.17 0.22 26.10
C ASP A 75 20.75 0.77 26.02
N ALA A 76 20.25 0.98 24.79
CA ALA A 76 18.91 1.54 24.54
C ALA A 76 18.35 1.08 23.18
N VAL A 77 17.02 1.04 23.11
CA VAL A 77 16.28 0.90 21.87
C VAL A 77 15.54 2.24 21.62
N ARG A 78 16.02 3.01 20.65
CA ARG A 78 15.41 4.29 20.29
C ARG A 78 14.29 4.04 19.26
N TRP A 79 13.11 3.72 19.79
CA TRP A 79 11.94 3.40 18.95
C TRP A 79 11.57 4.51 17.95
N PRO A 80 11.57 5.80 18.30
CA PRO A 80 11.31 6.87 17.33
C PRO A 80 12.26 6.86 16.13
N ASP A 81 13.56 6.63 16.34
CA ASP A 81 14.56 6.57 15.25
C ASP A 81 14.29 5.37 14.32
N ILE A 82 13.82 4.25 14.89
CA ILE A 82 13.44 3.07 14.10
C ILE A 82 12.24 3.40 13.21
N VAL A 83 11.21 4.03 13.77
CA VAL A 83 10.01 4.46 13.05
C VAL A 83 10.36 5.44 11.93
N GLU A 84 11.14 6.47 12.24
CA GLU A 84 11.61 7.47 11.27
C GLU A 84 12.38 6.83 10.11
N ARG A 85 13.29 5.88 10.42
CA ARG A 85 14.04 5.14 9.40
C ARG A 85 13.12 4.32 8.49
N VAL A 86 12.05 3.74 9.03
CA VAL A 86 11.09 2.93 8.26
C VAL A 86 10.27 3.82 7.34
N PHE A 87 9.58 4.80 7.88
CA PHE A 87 8.66 5.64 7.10
C PHE A 87 9.36 6.70 6.27
N GLY A 88 10.51 7.21 6.71
CA GLY A 88 11.37 8.06 5.88
C GLY A 88 11.85 7.39 4.60
N ARG A 89 11.81 6.04 4.53
CA ARG A 89 12.03 5.28 3.29
C ARG A 89 10.74 4.99 2.53
N ILE A 90 9.66 4.64 3.23
CA ILE A 90 8.40 4.18 2.62
C ILE A 90 7.65 5.35 1.98
N ASP A 91 7.51 6.47 2.68
CA ASP A 91 6.70 7.60 2.24
C ASP A 91 7.15 8.17 0.89
N PRO A 92 8.47 8.41 0.64
CA PRO A 92 8.94 8.84 -0.67
C PRO A 92 8.65 7.84 -1.80
N ILE A 93 8.64 6.53 -1.52
CA ILE A 93 8.32 5.49 -2.51
C ILE A 93 6.82 5.55 -2.85
N SER A 94 5.96 5.67 -1.82
CA SER A 94 4.52 5.82 -1.98
C SER A 94 4.17 7.07 -2.82
N GLU A 95 4.71 8.21 -2.45
CA GLU A 95 4.53 9.48 -3.17
C GLU A 95 5.08 9.43 -4.60
N GLY A 96 6.25 8.84 -4.79
CA GLY A 96 6.87 8.64 -6.10
C GLY A 96 6.02 7.76 -7.01
N GLY A 97 5.45 6.68 -6.47
CA GLY A 97 4.54 5.79 -7.18
C GLY A 97 3.25 6.50 -7.61
N LYS A 98 2.66 7.30 -6.72
CA LYS A 98 1.49 8.13 -7.00
C LYS A 98 1.77 9.12 -8.14
N ARG A 99 2.87 9.87 -8.02
CA ARG A 99 3.29 10.85 -9.03
C ARG A 99 3.54 10.19 -10.38
N TYR A 100 4.20 9.04 -10.40
CA TYR A 100 4.44 8.29 -11.62
C TYR A 100 3.14 7.93 -12.35
N ARG A 101 2.10 7.49 -11.61
CA ARG A 101 0.80 7.15 -12.22
C ARG A 101 -0.01 8.37 -12.61
N ALA A 102 0.07 9.44 -11.84
CA ALA A 102 -0.66 10.68 -12.12
C ALA A 102 -0.07 11.50 -13.27
N GLU A 103 1.26 11.52 -13.39
CA GLU A 103 1.97 12.46 -14.26
C GLU A 103 2.92 11.78 -15.27
N GLY A 104 3.50 10.63 -14.88
CA GLY A 104 4.52 9.92 -15.67
C GLY A 104 3.98 8.80 -16.55
N SER A 105 2.68 8.48 -16.48
CA SER A 105 2.03 7.41 -17.26
C SER A 105 0.95 8.04 -18.14
N PRO A 106 1.24 8.42 -19.39
CA PRO A 106 0.32 9.23 -20.22
C PRO A 106 -0.99 8.52 -20.56
N ASN A 107 -1.02 7.20 -20.52
CA ASN A 107 -2.19 6.36 -20.78
C ASN A 107 -3.00 6.03 -19.51
N VAL A 108 -2.55 6.48 -18.33
CA VAL A 108 -3.21 6.22 -17.04
C VAL A 108 -3.86 7.48 -16.49
N THR A 109 -5.14 7.40 -16.14
CA THR A 109 -5.83 8.44 -15.38
C THR A 109 -6.02 7.96 -13.95
N LEU A 110 -5.45 8.68 -12.98
CA LEU A 110 -5.60 8.39 -11.56
C LEU A 110 -6.79 9.14 -10.97
N PHE A 111 -7.71 8.39 -10.38
CA PHE A 111 -8.82 8.90 -9.57
C PHE A 111 -8.55 8.63 -8.09
N GLN A 112 -8.49 9.70 -7.29
CA GLN A 112 -8.30 9.59 -5.85
C GLN A 112 -9.65 9.59 -5.15
N GLY A 113 -10.27 8.42 -5.01
CA GLY A 113 -11.59 8.27 -4.42
C GLY A 113 -12.01 6.82 -4.23
N HIS A 114 -13.13 6.62 -3.57
CA HIS A 114 -13.71 5.31 -3.32
C HIS A 114 -14.52 4.82 -4.51
N ALA A 115 -14.10 3.74 -5.14
CA ALA A 115 -14.78 3.14 -6.28
C ALA A 115 -16.07 2.40 -5.85
N SER A 116 -17.18 2.68 -6.52
CA SER A 116 -18.44 1.97 -6.33
C SER A 116 -19.05 1.56 -7.66
N PHE A 117 -19.53 0.33 -7.78
CA PHE A 117 -20.27 -0.11 -8.95
C PHE A 117 -21.68 0.49 -8.95
N VAL A 118 -22.02 1.24 -10.00
CA VAL A 118 -23.35 1.79 -10.23
C VAL A 118 -24.07 1.13 -11.43
N GLY A 119 -23.41 0.15 -12.05
CA GLY A 119 -23.94 -0.69 -13.14
C GLY A 119 -22.96 -1.81 -13.48
N PRO A 120 -23.28 -2.74 -14.40
CA PRO A 120 -22.46 -3.93 -14.69
C PRO A 120 -21.00 -3.63 -15.11
N ARG A 121 -20.78 -2.50 -15.77
CA ARG A 121 -19.45 -2.02 -16.22
C ARG A 121 -19.29 -0.53 -15.97
N THR A 122 -20.04 -0.01 -15.01
CA THR A 122 -20.10 1.41 -14.69
C THR A 122 -19.69 1.63 -13.25
N ILE A 123 -18.72 2.50 -13.05
CA ILE A 123 -18.10 2.78 -11.75
C ILE A 123 -18.21 4.26 -11.46
N ASP A 124 -18.72 4.60 -10.28
CA ASP A 124 -18.51 5.90 -9.66
C ASP A 124 -17.10 5.87 -9.02
N THR A 125 -16.27 6.82 -9.39
CA THR A 125 -14.88 6.90 -8.91
C THR A 125 -14.75 7.50 -7.51
N GLY A 126 -15.84 7.99 -6.91
CA GLY A 126 -15.84 8.74 -5.65
C GLY A 126 -15.29 10.16 -5.77
N THR A 127 -15.02 10.64 -7.00
CA THR A 127 -14.54 12.01 -7.28
C THR A 127 -15.59 12.88 -7.98
N GLY A 128 -16.84 12.40 -8.06
CA GLY A 128 -17.90 13.02 -8.82
C GLY A 128 -17.90 12.64 -10.32
N THR A 129 -17.04 11.69 -10.71
CA THR A 129 -16.94 11.20 -12.09
C THR A 129 -17.43 9.76 -12.17
N THR A 130 -18.31 9.48 -13.13
CA THR A 130 -18.73 8.11 -13.47
C THR A 130 -18.04 7.67 -14.75
N ILE A 131 -17.46 6.47 -14.75
CA ILE A 131 -16.73 5.90 -15.88
C ILE A 131 -17.28 4.53 -16.26
N THR A 132 -16.99 4.10 -17.49
CA THR A 132 -17.26 2.73 -17.97
C THR A 132 -15.97 2.07 -18.42
N ALA A 133 -15.95 0.73 -18.41
CA ALA A 133 -14.77 -0.02 -18.83
C ALA A 133 -15.12 -1.31 -19.59
N ASP A 134 -14.20 -1.73 -20.49
CA ASP A 134 -14.25 -3.05 -21.11
C ASP A 134 -13.81 -4.14 -20.16
N GLN A 135 -12.78 -3.86 -19.36
CA GLN A 135 -12.23 -4.77 -18.35
C GLN A 135 -12.08 -4.06 -17.01
N ILE A 136 -12.39 -4.75 -15.94
CA ILE A 136 -12.27 -4.23 -14.59
C ILE A 136 -11.47 -5.20 -13.73
N VAL A 137 -10.40 -4.71 -13.13
CA VAL A 137 -9.54 -5.45 -12.19
C VAL A 137 -9.87 -4.97 -10.78
N ILE A 138 -10.49 -5.83 -10.00
CA ILE A 138 -10.78 -5.56 -8.59
C ILE A 138 -9.56 -5.99 -7.78
N ALA A 139 -8.76 -5.02 -7.34
CA ALA A 139 -7.54 -5.22 -6.56
C ALA A 139 -7.54 -4.37 -5.27
N ALA A 140 -8.73 -4.23 -4.68
CA ALA A 140 -9.01 -3.36 -3.53
C ALA A 140 -8.33 -3.82 -2.22
N GLY A 141 -7.64 -4.97 -2.23
CA GLY A 141 -6.95 -5.50 -1.06
C GLY A 141 -7.89 -6.16 -0.05
N SER A 142 -7.43 -6.22 1.20
CA SER A 142 -8.16 -6.82 2.32
C SER A 142 -8.06 -5.95 3.57
N ARG A 143 -8.93 -6.21 4.52
CA ARG A 143 -8.89 -5.59 5.85
C ARG A 143 -8.77 -6.67 6.91
N PRO A 144 -8.05 -6.43 8.01
CA PRO A 144 -8.08 -7.30 9.17
C PRO A 144 -9.51 -7.42 9.71
N ILE A 145 -9.90 -8.63 10.08
CA ILE A 145 -11.12 -8.87 10.84
C ILE A 145 -10.72 -9.00 12.30
N VAL A 146 -11.17 -8.09 13.15
CA VAL A 146 -10.95 -8.16 14.59
C VAL A 146 -12.08 -8.97 15.19
N PRO A 147 -11.79 -10.10 15.86
CA PRO A 147 -12.82 -10.87 16.58
C PRO A 147 -13.45 -10.03 17.69
N GLN A 148 -14.75 -10.16 17.88
CA GLN A 148 -15.51 -9.42 18.91
C GLN A 148 -14.96 -9.63 20.32
N SER A 149 -14.37 -10.81 20.59
CA SER A 149 -13.68 -11.08 21.85
C SER A 149 -12.46 -10.19 22.10
N ILE A 150 -11.78 -9.76 21.05
CA ILE A 150 -10.66 -8.82 21.14
C ILE A 150 -11.18 -7.39 21.27
N GLU A 151 -12.15 -6.99 20.45
CA GLU A 151 -12.78 -5.67 20.54
C GLU A 151 -13.32 -5.38 21.94
N ASN A 152 -13.95 -6.38 22.56
CA ASN A 152 -14.56 -6.29 23.88
C ASN A 152 -13.58 -6.53 25.04
N SER A 153 -12.32 -6.85 24.78
CA SER A 153 -11.34 -7.21 25.82
C SER A 153 -10.84 -6.02 26.64
N GLY A 154 -10.96 -4.81 26.11
CA GLY A 154 -10.35 -3.60 26.68
C GLY A 154 -8.82 -3.54 26.58
N VAL A 155 -8.22 -4.48 25.82
CA VAL A 155 -6.77 -4.50 25.54
C VAL A 155 -6.49 -3.71 24.28
N ASP A 156 -5.46 -2.85 24.30
CA ASP A 156 -4.97 -2.18 23.11
C ASP A 156 -4.42 -3.19 22.12
N TYR A 157 -4.85 -3.10 20.85
CA TYR A 157 -4.36 -3.95 19.77
C TYR A 157 -4.06 -3.10 18.52
N HIS A 158 -3.20 -3.63 17.67
CA HIS A 158 -2.84 -3.04 16.39
C HIS A 158 -3.25 -3.97 15.23
N THR A 159 -3.66 -3.38 14.11
CA THR A 159 -4.02 -4.10 12.87
C THR A 159 -3.16 -3.66 11.69
#